data_ddd78ac2c11e955b4bf25afaa069dc52
#
_entry.id   ddd78ac2c11e955b4bf25afaa069dc52
#
_cell.length_a   1.000
_cell.length_b   1.000
_cell.length_c   1.000
_cell.angle_alpha   90.00
_cell.angle_beta   90.00
_cell.angle_gamma   90.00
#
_symmetry.space_group_name_H-M   'P 1'
#
loop_
_entity.id
_entity.type
_entity.pdbx_description
1 polymer ?
#
loop_
_entity_poly.entity_id
_entity_poly.type
_entity_poly.pdbx_seq_one_letter_code
_entity_poly.pdbx_strand_id
1 'polypeptide(L)'
;MENEARFAASAMARAISATDLLKDRPGFGQRVIPQSGSVLASPVLGAYDPDPDYFFHWFRDSAIVIDALRVAPEDGLERRTAIERLREFVEFSRFLRGLNGREFLRQGRFRDNVQPSFLQYVRPDADIAAVFGAEVLAEARVNPDGTLDFTRWARPQNDGPALRVLALTRWRNAPPDLDQTLQAAMLDLVAGDLDFTCSRAEERSFDIWEEEFGYHYYTELMQAEALARGAEWLEETGDAPRARAYRAAADPLAPRLDAYWSAADGYFRSRTGVDGGGPEKTLDISVILGVLHAERAKGAHSVLDPRAQATLTVLEDLFDAEYPLNHQRPPDRGPAMGRYAKDAYYGGNPWYLATLAAAEFYFRLATALLPSAEIAATHENARFRKQLGADSPAAAIARGDMFMRTVQAFTPASGDLSEQFDRTTGAQTSAKHLAWSYAAFITAAANRRQAVRAIRA
;
A
#
# COMPACT_ATOMS: atom_id res chain seq x y z
N MET A 1 7.22 19.44 -9.66
CA MET A 1 6.38 18.86 -8.56
C MET A 1 4.90 19.15 -8.72
N GLU A 2 4.43 20.41 -8.82
CA GLU A 2 2.97 20.68 -8.92
C GLU A 2 2.32 20.08 -10.18
N ASN A 3 2.95 20.23 -11.35
CA ASN A 3 2.42 19.66 -12.59
C ASN A 3 2.44 18.13 -12.58
N GLU A 4 3.46 17.53 -11.98
CA GLU A 4 3.58 16.08 -11.82
C GLU A 4 2.52 15.54 -10.84
N ALA A 5 2.26 16.26 -9.74
CA ALA A 5 1.22 15.91 -8.79
C ALA A 5 -0.18 15.96 -9.44
N ARG A 6 -0.45 16.97 -10.26
CA ARG A 6 -1.69 17.05 -11.05
C ARG A 6 -1.83 15.90 -12.03
N PHE A 7 -0.74 15.57 -12.73
CA PHE A 7 -0.74 14.44 -13.64
C PHE A 7 -0.99 13.12 -12.88
N ALA A 8 -0.27 12.91 -11.77
CA ALA A 8 -0.42 11.72 -10.93
C ALA A 8 -1.86 11.58 -10.40
N ALA A 9 -2.49 12.66 -9.93
CA ALA A 9 -3.88 12.66 -9.46
C ALA A 9 -4.85 12.25 -10.59
N SER A 10 -4.67 12.81 -11.79
CA SER A 10 -5.48 12.45 -12.96
C SER A 10 -5.22 11.01 -13.41
N ALA A 11 -3.97 10.56 -13.43
CA ALA A 11 -3.59 9.20 -13.84
C ALA A 11 -4.11 8.15 -12.87
N MET A 12 -4.00 8.40 -11.54
CA MET A 12 -4.57 7.55 -10.50
C MET A 12 -6.10 7.45 -10.62
N ALA A 13 -6.78 8.59 -10.83
CA ALA A 13 -8.24 8.62 -10.95
C ALA A 13 -8.76 7.80 -12.15
N ARG A 14 -7.99 7.69 -13.24
CA ARG A 14 -8.34 6.84 -14.39
C ARG A 14 -8.31 5.33 -14.08
N ALA A 15 -7.61 4.91 -13.03
CA ALA A 15 -7.62 3.52 -12.59
C ALA A 15 -8.88 3.15 -11.77
N ILE A 16 -9.66 4.15 -11.35
CA ILE A 16 -10.88 3.96 -10.55
C ILE A 16 -12.08 4.02 -11.48
N SER A 17 -12.95 3.00 -11.43
CA SER A 17 -14.16 2.93 -12.26
C SER A 17 -13.86 3.06 -13.77
N ALA A 18 -12.84 2.36 -14.24
CA ALA A 18 -12.39 2.38 -15.64
C ALA A 18 -13.34 1.57 -16.56
N THR A 19 -14.62 1.88 -16.53
CA THR A 19 -15.71 1.10 -17.15
C THR A 19 -15.72 1.15 -18.69
N ASP A 20 -14.92 2.01 -19.27
CA ASP A 20 -14.68 2.14 -20.71
C ASP A 20 -13.60 1.20 -21.25
N LEU A 21 -12.85 0.54 -20.35
CA LEU A 21 -11.81 -0.39 -20.72
C LEU A 21 -12.35 -1.81 -20.88
N LEU A 22 -11.72 -2.55 -21.80
CA LEU A 22 -11.98 -3.97 -22.03
C LEU A 22 -10.65 -4.71 -22.08
N LYS A 23 -10.48 -5.71 -21.21
CA LYS A 23 -9.33 -6.61 -21.21
C LYS A 23 -9.72 -7.98 -21.71
N ASP A 24 -9.09 -8.42 -22.79
CA ASP A 24 -9.16 -9.80 -23.26
C ASP A 24 -7.99 -10.61 -22.69
N ARG A 25 -8.29 -11.78 -22.11
CA ARG A 25 -7.34 -12.80 -21.65
C ARG A 25 -7.61 -14.12 -22.37
N PRO A 26 -7.22 -14.25 -23.65
CA PRO A 26 -7.59 -15.40 -24.46
C PRO A 26 -7.06 -16.74 -23.92
N GLY A 27 -5.92 -16.73 -23.21
CA GLY A 27 -5.40 -17.93 -22.55
C GLY A 27 -6.33 -18.50 -21.47
N PHE A 28 -7.07 -17.62 -20.78
CA PHE A 28 -8.04 -17.99 -19.75
C PHE A 28 -9.49 -17.95 -20.24
N GLY A 29 -9.74 -17.62 -21.53
CA GLY A 29 -11.08 -17.45 -22.06
C GLY A 29 -11.89 -16.35 -21.39
N GLN A 30 -11.21 -15.32 -20.85
CA GLN A 30 -11.85 -14.23 -20.12
C GLN A 30 -11.91 -12.96 -20.98
N ARG A 31 -13.02 -12.26 -20.81
CA ARG A 31 -13.22 -10.89 -21.29
C ARG A 31 -13.78 -10.06 -20.16
N VAL A 32 -13.02 -9.08 -19.70
CA VAL A 32 -13.26 -8.36 -18.45
C VAL A 32 -13.48 -6.88 -18.73
N ILE A 33 -14.62 -6.33 -18.29
CA ILE A 33 -14.94 -4.91 -18.30
C ILE A 33 -15.06 -4.46 -16.84
N PRO A 34 -14.24 -3.51 -16.36
CA PRO A 34 -14.33 -3.03 -14.99
C PRO A 34 -15.72 -2.50 -14.63
N GLN A 35 -16.19 -2.84 -13.44
CA GLN A 35 -17.39 -2.22 -12.87
C GLN A 35 -17.04 -0.90 -12.18
N SER A 36 -18.04 -0.03 -12.06
CA SER A 36 -17.95 1.18 -11.23
C SER A 36 -17.50 0.82 -9.82
N GLY A 37 -16.54 1.56 -9.30
CA GLY A 37 -15.95 1.36 -7.98
C GLY A 37 -14.79 0.37 -7.92
N SER A 38 -14.55 -0.43 -8.99
CA SER A 38 -13.32 -1.21 -9.06
C SER A 38 -12.10 -0.30 -9.23
N VAL A 39 -10.97 -0.72 -8.67
CA VAL A 39 -9.69 -0.01 -8.77
C VAL A 39 -8.68 -0.95 -9.43
N LEU A 40 -8.20 -0.59 -10.61
CA LEU A 40 -7.18 -1.34 -11.31
C LEU A 40 -5.80 -1.06 -10.70
N ALA A 41 -5.00 -2.08 -10.42
CA ALA A 41 -3.61 -1.86 -10.05
C ALA A 41 -2.84 -1.25 -11.23
N SER A 42 -3.15 -1.69 -12.46
CA SER A 42 -2.70 -1.01 -13.70
C SER A 42 -3.81 -1.08 -14.77
N PRO A 43 -4.14 0.02 -15.45
CA PRO A 43 -5.14 0.05 -16.52
C PRO A 43 -4.60 -0.43 -17.87
N VAL A 44 -3.37 -0.94 -17.93
CA VAL A 44 -2.71 -1.36 -19.18
C VAL A 44 -3.36 -2.63 -19.73
N LEU A 45 -3.68 -2.58 -21.02
CA LEU A 45 -4.34 -3.69 -21.72
C LEU A 45 -3.35 -4.69 -22.34
N GLY A 46 -2.03 -4.46 -22.24
CA GLY A 46 -0.99 -5.32 -22.81
C GLY A 46 -1.04 -6.77 -22.33
N ALA A 47 -0.33 -7.63 -23.04
CA ALA A 47 -0.11 -9.02 -22.67
C ALA A 47 0.98 -9.12 -21.58
N TYR A 48 1.25 -10.36 -21.09
CA TYR A 48 2.18 -10.63 -19.99
C TYR A 48 3.66 -10.31 -20.26
N ASP A 49 4.07 -10.09 -21.51
CA ASP A 49 5.46 -9.83 -21.86
C ASP A 49 5.53 -8.55 -22.71
N PRO A 50 6.38 -7.56 -22.32
CA PRO A 50 7.34 -7.59 -21.21
C PRO A 50 6.74 -7.20 -19.84
N ASP A 51 5.51 -6.71 -19.77
CA ASP A 51 4.90 -6.18 -18.55
C ASP A 51 3.93 -7.20 -17.92
N PRO A 52 3.78 -7.25 -16.58
CA PRO A 52 2.83 -8.13 -15.91
C PRO A 52 1.38 -7.70 -16.18
N ASP A 53 0.44 -8.66 -16.15
CA ASP A 53 -1.00 -8.34 -16.19
C ASP A 53 -1.47 -7.91 -14.80
N TYR A 54 -1.57 -6.63 -14.56
CA TYR A 54 -2.10 -6.02 -13.35
C TYR A 54 -3.50 -5.41 -13.54
N PHE A 55 -4.21 -5.83 -14.54
CA PHE A 55 -5.60 -5.42 -14.80
C PHE A 55 -6.57 -6.15 -13.87
N PHE A 56 -6.34 -6.02 -12.55
CA PHE A 56 -7.12 -6.61 -11.47
C PHE A 56 -7.38 -5.58 -10.37
N HIS A 57 -8.37 -5.85 -9.53
CA HIS A 57 -8.65 -5.13 -8.31
C HIS A 57 -8.00 -5.89 -7.13
N TRP A 58 -6.84 -5.42 -6.64
CA TRP A 58 -6.24 -5.89 -5.39
C TRP A 58 -6.90 -5.20 -4.20
N PHE A 59 -7.18 -5.96 -3.13
CA PHE A 59 -7.75 -5.39 -1.92
C PHE A 59 -6.81 -4.38 -1.25
N ARG A 60 -5.50 -4.67 -1.18
CA ARG A 60 -4.47 -3.77 -0.65
C ARG A 60 -4.34 -2.51 -1.48
N ASP A 61 -4.05 -2.66 -2.77
CA ASP A 61 -3.77 -1.55 -3.70
C ASP A 61 -4.97 -0.61 -3.79
N SER A 62 -6.17 -1.17 -3.86
CA SER A 62 -7.40 -0.36 -3.92
C SER A 62 -7.59 0.50 -2.68
N ALA A 63 -7.30 -0.03 -1.49
CA ALA A 63 -7.40 0.72 -0.24
C ALA A 63 -6.39 1.88 -0.20
N ILE A 64 -5.13 1.65 -0.65
CA ILE A 64 -4.09 2.68 -0.74
C ILE A 64 -4.48 3.78 -1.74
N VAL A 65 -4.98 3.40 -2.90
CA VAL A 65 -5.45 4.35 -3.93
C VAL A 65 -6.61 5.19 -3.42
N ILE A 66 -7.57 4.58 -2.74
CA ILE A 66 -8.72 5.29 -2.15
C ILE A 66 -8.29 6.21 -1.00
N ASP A 67 -7.29 5.84 -0.22
CA ASP A 67 -6.74 6.75 0.78
C ASP A 67 -6.05 7.97 0.13
N ALA A 68 -5.24 7.76 -0.90
CA ALA A 68 -4.60 8.84 -1.66
C ALA A 68 -5.62 9.74 -2.38
N LEU A 69 -6.74 9.20 -2.83
CA LEU A 69 -7.83 9.96 -3.46
C LEU A 69 -8.38 11.07 -2.55
N ARG A 70 -8.29 10.90 -1.24
CA ARG A 70 -8.73 11.88 -0.22
C ARG A 70 -7.97 13.22 -0.35
N VAL A 71 -6.70 13.16 -0.69
CA VAL A 71 -5.81 14.34 -0.81
C VAL A 71 -5.62 14.81 -2.25
N ALA A 72 -6.03 14.04 -3.25
CA ALA A 72 -5.93 14.37 -4.68
C ALA A 72 -6.63 15.69 -5.09
N PRO A 73 -7.69 16.18 -4.41
CA PRO A 73 -8.25 17.50 -4.70
C PRO A 73 -7.26 18.66 -4.54
N GLU A 74 -6.24 18.55 -3.70
CA GLU A 74 -5.17 19.54 -3.61
C GLU A 74 -4.31 19.59 -4.89
N ASP A 75 -4.36 18.55 -5.72
CA ASP A 75 -3.65 18.40 -6.98
C ASP A 75 -4.56 18.53 -8.21
N GLY A 76 -5.72 19.16 -8.05
CA GLY A 76 -6.61 19.57 -9.14
C GLY A 76 -7.68 18.56 -9.53
N LEU A 77 -7.82 17.43 -8.84
CA LEU A 77 -9.00 16.58 -8.98
C LEU A 77 -10.19 17.28 -8.31
N GLU A 78 -11.34 17.32 -8.98
CA GLU A 78 -12.53 17.89 -8.34
C GLU A 78 -12.94 17.07 -7.11
N ARG A 79 -13.15 17.74 -5.97
CA ARG A 79 -13.55 17.08 -4.73
C ARG A 79 -14.84 16.27 -4.88
N ARG A 80 -15.80 16.76 -5.65
CA ARG A 80 -17.03 16.03 -5.95
C ARG A 80 -16.72 14.70 -6.63
N THR A 81 -15.85 14.70 -7.62
CA THR A 81 -15.40 13.47 -8.31
C THR A 81 -14.73 12.52 -7.34
N ALA A 82 -13.89 13.02 -6.42
CA ALA A 82 -13.25 12.15 -5.42
C ALA A 82 -14.30 11.49 -4.50
N ILE A 83 -15.34 12.22 -4.06
CA ILE A 83 -16.42 11.67 -3.24
C ILE A 83 -17.29 10.66 -4.05
N GLU A 84 -17.57 10.94 -5.31
CA GLU A 84 -18.29 10.03 -6.19
C GLU A 84 -17.52 8.71 -6.37
N ARG A 85 -16.20 8.75 -6.61
CA ARG A 85 -15.35 7.58 -6.68
C ARG A 85 -15.25 6.81 -5.36
N LEU A 86 -15.21 7.49 -4.22
CA LEU A 86 -15.32 6.86 -2.90
C LEU A 86 -16.64 6.08 -2.76
N ARG A 87 -17.75 6.70 -3.13
CA ARG A 87 -19.07 6.06 -3.08
C ARG A 87 -19.13 4.80 -3.92
N GLU A 88 -18.70 4.89 -5.17
CA GLU A 88 -18.63 3.77 -6.10
C GLU A 88 -17.76 2.65 -5.53
N PHE A 89 -16.58 2.97 -4.97
CA PHE A 89 -15.69 1.99 -4.32
C PHE A 89 -16.35 1.29 -3.13
N VAL A 90 -17.07 2.03 -2.28
CA VAL A 90 -17.79 1.45 -1.14
C VAL A 90 -18.89 0.49 -1.62
N GLU A 91 -19.65 0.86 -2.65
CA GLU A 91 -20.68 0.00 -3.25
C GLU A 91 -20.08 -1.25 -3.88
N PHE A 92 -19.00 -1.13 -4.66
CA PHE A 92 -18.28 -2.26 -5.24
C PHE A 92 -17.70 -3.19 -4.17
N SER A 93 -17.11 -2.63 -3.12
CA SER A 93 -16.57 -3.42 -2.00
C SER A 93 -17.66 -4.20 -1.25
N ARG A 94 -18.86 -3.62 -1.12
CA ARG A 94 -20.03 -4.32 -0.55
C ARG A 94 -20.54 -5.41 -1.48
N PHE A 95 -20.55 -5.16 -2.79
CA PHE A 95 -20.90 -6.15 -3.80
C PHE A 95 -19.98 -7.39 -3.73
N LEU A 96 -18.68 -7.18 -3.56
CA LEU A 96 -17.70 -8.27 -3.45
C LEU A 96 -17.99 -9.24 -2.29
N ARG A 97 -18.65 -8.82 -1.21
CA ARG A 97 -19.05 -9.71 -0.11
C ARG A 97 -20.00 -10.83 -0.56
N GLY A 98 -20.67 -10.66 -1.70
CA GLY A 98 -21.54 -11.65 -2.31
C GLY A 98 -20.80 -12.71 -3.12
N LEU A 99 -19.49 -12.62 -3.28
CA LEU A 99 -18.71 -13.61 -4.03
C LEU A 99 -18.82 -14.99 -3.36
N ASN A 100 -19.02 -16.00 -4.23
CA ASN A 100 -19.20 -17.37 -3.77
C ASN A 100 -18.59 -18.36 -4.77
N GLY A 101 -17.44 -18.92 -4.41
CA GLY A 101 -16.70 -19.86 -5.26
C GLY A 101 -17.46 -21.16 -5.53
N ARG A 102 -18.33 -21.60 -4.60
CA ARG A 102 -19.20 -22.78 -4.82
C ARG A 102 -20.24 -22.51 -5.91
N GLU A 103 -20.80 -21.29 -5.89
CA GLU A 103 -21.74 -20.84 -6.92
C GLU A 103 -21.03 -20.74 -8.27
N PHE A 104 -19.86 -20.12 -8.31
CA PHE A 104 -19.01 -20.01 -9.48
C PHE A 104 -18.73 -21.38 -10.11
N LEU A 105 -18.36 -22.39 -9.31
CA LEU A 105 -18.11 -23.74 -9.78
C LEU A 105 -19.39 -24.43 -10.30
N ARG A 106 -20.55 -24.18 -9.66
CA ARG A 106 -21.85 -24.75 -10.12
C ARG A 106 -22.35 -24.16 -11.43
N GLN A 107 -22.08 -22.89 -11.69
CA GLN A 107 -22.41 -22.23 -12.97
C GLN A 107 -21.62 -22.80 -14.16
N GLY A 108 -20.55 -23.51 -13.92
CA GLY A 108 -20.02 -24.56 -14.74
C GLY A 108 -18.85 -24.26 -15.61
N ARG A 109 -18.18 -24.95 -16.26
CA ARG A 109 -17.32 -25.09 -17.46
C ARG A 109 -16.36 -23.96 -17.77
N PHE A 110 -15.99 -23.08 -16.79
CA PHE A 110 -15.01 -22.03 -17.08
C PHE A 110 -13.68 -22.62 -17.60
N ARG A 111 -13.31 -23.84 -17.16
CA ARG A 111 -12.11 -24.54 -17.66
C ARG A 111 -12.19 -24.96 -19.12
N ASP A 112 -13.38 -25.16 -19.66
CA ASP A 112 -13.57 -25.50 -21.08
C ASP A 112 -13.14 -24.35 -21.99
N ASN A 113 -13.16 -23.11 -21.47
CA ASN A 113 -12.73 -21.91 -22.17
C ASN A 113 -11.24 -21.59 -21.96
N VAL A 114 -10.56 -22.27 -21.01
CA VAL A 114 -9.14 -22.07 -20.73
C VAL A 114 -8.32 -22.90 -21.72
N GLN A 115 -7.33 -22.27 -22.36
CA GLN A 115 -6.42 -22.98 -23.25
C GLN A 115 -5.64 -24.06 -22.48
N PRO A 116 -5.36 -25.24 -23.06
CA PRO A 116 -4.69 -26.35 -22.35
C PRO A 116 -3.38 -25.96 -21.68
N SER A 117 -2.55 -25.12 -22.30
CA SER A 117 -1.29 -24.62 -21.75
C SER A 117 -1.46 -23.70 -20.52
N PHE A 118 -2.65 -23.10 -20.34
CA PHE A 118 -2.97 -22.19 -19.25
C PHE A 118 -3.62 -22.89 -18.05
N LEU A 119 -4.08 -24.15 -18.19
CA LEU A 119 -4.70 -24.90 -17.10
C LEU A 119 -3.79 -25.05 -15.88
N GLN A 120 -2.47 -25.08 -16.05
CA GLN A 120 -1.48 -25.14 -14.97
C GLN A 120 -1.54 -23.92 -14.03
N TYR A 121 -2.05 -22.79 -14.52
CA TYR A 121 -2.21 -21.54 -13.74
C TYR A 121 -3.58 -21.42 -13.06
N VAL A 122 -4.48 -22.37 -13.29
CA VAL A 122 -5.82 -22.37 -12.69
C VAL A 122 -5.78 -22.99 -11.28
N ARG A 123 -6.51 -22.39 -10.35
CA ARG A 123 -6.66 -22.88 -8.96
C ARG A 123 -7.35 -24.25 -8.93
N PRO A 124 -7.05 -25.10 -7.93
CA PRO A 124 -7.87 -26.26 -7.59
C PRO A 124 -9.32 -25.86 -7.26
N ASP A 125 -10.30 -26.73 -7.57
CA ASP A 125 -11.70 -26.48 -7.25
C ASP A 125 -11.95 -26.31 -5.74
N ALA A 126 -11.19 -27.03 -4.91
CA ALA A 126 -11.29 -26.92 -3.46
C ALA A 126 -10.94 -25.49 -2.99
N ASP A 127 -9.90 -24.87 -3.56
CA ASP A 127 -9.48 -23.52 -3.22
C ASP A 127 -10.52 -22.48 -3.68
N ILE A 128 -11.09 -22.68 -4.87
CA ILE A 128 -12.18 -21.82 -5.36
C ILE A 128 -13.42 -21.96 -4.49
N ALA A 129 -13.82 -23.21 -4.13
CA ALA A 129 -14.98 -23.47 -3.30
C ALA A 129 -14.88 -22.92 -1.87
N ALA A 130 -13.67 -22.70 -1.38
CA ALA A 130 -13.42 -22.09 -0.09
C ALA A 130 -13.74 -20.60 -0.04
N VAL A 131 -13.77 -19.91 -1.19
CA VAL A 131 -14.02 -18.46 -1.27
C VAL A 131 -15.51 -18.16 -1.13
N PHE A 132 -15.97 -17.89 0.08
CA PHE A 132 -17.32 -17.39 0.37
C PHE A 132 -17.37 -16.77 1.77
N GLY A 133 -18.31 -15.84 1.99
CA GLY A 133 -18.45 -15.15 3.28
C GLY A 133 -17.18 -14.37 3.64
N ALA A 134 -16.66 -14.55 4.85
CA ALA A 134 -15.46 -13.86 5.31
C ALA A 134 -14.19 -14.21 4.51
N GLU A 135 -14.12 -15.42 3.92
CA GLU A 135 -12.94 -15.84 3.13
C GLU A 135 -12.74 -15.05 1.84
N VAL A 136 -13.74 -14.31 1.37
CA VAL A 136 -13.59 -13.33 0.28
C VAL A 136 -12.58 -12.26 0.64
N LEU A 137 -12.50 -11.87 1.90
CA LEU A 137 -11.61 -10.83 2.40
C LEU A 137 -10.14 -11.29 2.52
N ALA A 138 -9.90 -12.60 2.46
CA ALA A 138 -8.56 -13.20 2.41
C ALA A 138 -7.99 -13.32 0.98
N GLU A 139 -8.80 -12.99 -0.04
CA GLU A 139 -8.32 -12.94 -1.42
C GLU A 139 -7.31 -11.80 -1.60
N ALA A 140 -6.26 -12.05 -2.39
CA ALA A 140 -5.33 -11.00 -2.78
C ALA A 140 -6.02 -10.00 -3.72
N ARG A 141 -6.71 -10.56 -4.72
CA ARG A 141 -7.33 -9.79 -5.80
C ARG A 141 -8.56 -10.50 -6.39
N VAL A 142 -9.37 -9.72 -7.08
CA VAL A 142 -10.49 -10.16 -7.90
C VAL A 142 -10.44 -9.53 -9.28
N ASN A 143 -11.18 -10.06 -10.23
CA ASN A 143 -11.37 -9.36 -11.50
C ASN A 143 -12.10 -8.04 -11.27
N PRO A 144 -11.79 -6.98 -12.02
CA PRO A 144 -12.42 -5.66 -11.81
C PRO A 144 -13.90 -5.61 -12.24
N ASP A 145 -14.42 -6.66 -12.88
CA ASP A 145 -15.85 -6.85 -13.11
C ASP A 145 -16.58 -7.47 -11.91
N GLY A 146 -15.86 -7.69 -10.79
CA GLY A 146 -16.38 -8.28 -9.57
C GLY A 146 -16.48 -9.80 -9.60
N THR A 147 -15.94 -10.48 -10.60
CA THR A 147 -15.85 -11.95 -10.62
C THR A 147 -14.60 -12.45 -9.90
N LEU A 148 -14.63 -13.71 -9.46
CA LEU A 148 -13.47 -14.34 -8.82
C LEU A 148 -12.27 -14.42 -9.76
N ASP A 149 -11.07 -14.14 -9.24
CA ASP A 149 -9.83 -14.56 -9.88
C ASP A 149 -9.62 -16.06 -9.63
N PHE A 150 -9.82 -16.86 -10.66
CA PHE A 150 -9.62 -18.30 -10.61
C PHE A 150 -8.19 -18.73 -10.92
N THR A 151 -7.27 -17.79 -11.08
CA THR A 151 -5.86 -18.08 -11.31
C THR A 151 -5.11 -18.34 -10.00
N ARG A 152 -4.03 -19.13 -10.06
CA ARG A 152 -3.15 -19.34 -8.90
C ARG A 152 -2.48 -18.02 -8.54
N TRP A 153 -2.51 -17.69 -7.25
CA TRP A 153 -1.87 -16.49 -6.70
C TRP A 153 -1.56 -16.71 -5.23
N ALA A 154 -0.75 -15.83 -4.62
CA ALA A 154 -0.41 -15.85 -3.21
C ALA A 154 -1.64 -15.50 -2.34
N ARG A 155 -2.18 -16.47 -1.60
CA ARG A 155 -3.35 -16.36 -0.70
C ARG A 155 -3.14 -17.24 0.54
N PRO A 156 -3.67 -16.88 1.74
CA PRO A 156 -4.42 -15.65 2.03
C PRO A 156 -3.54 -14.41 2.13
N GLN A 157 -4.15 -13.21 1.95
CA GLN A 157 -3.56 -11.91 2.28
C GLN A 157 -4.48 -11.17 3.25
N ASN A 158 -3.96 -10.86 4.45
CA ASN A 158 -4.77 -10.34 5.56
C ASN A 158 -4.61 -8.82 5.76
N ASP A 159 -3.86 -8.13 4.89
CA ASP A 159 -3.57 -6.70 4.97
C ASP A 159 -4.66 -5.82 4.33
N GLY A 160 -5.29 -6.29 3.25
CA GLY A 160 -6.24 -5.50 2.47
C GLY A 160 -7.43 -4.95 3.26
N PRO A 161 -8.18 -5.78 4.01
CA PRO A 161 -9.28 -5.31 4.85
C PRO A 161 -8.84 -4.31 5.92
N ALA A 162 -7.70 -4.55 6.58
CA ALA A 162 -7.14 -3.63 7.56
C ALA A 162 -6.82 -2.25 6.94
N LEU A 163 -6.19 -2.23 5.77
CA LEU A 163 -5.93 -0.99 5.02
C LEU A 163 -7.21 -0.27 4.62
N ARG A 164 -8.26 -0.99 4.23
CA ARG A 164 -9.55 -0.39 3.89
C ARG A 164 -10.21 0.26 5.09
N VAL A 165 -10.14 -0.35 6.28
CA VAL A 165 -10.57 0.30 7.54
C VAL A 165 -9.84 1.61 7.74
N LEU A 166 -8.51 1.63 7.61
CA LEU A 166 -7.71 2.83 7.79
C LEU A 166 -8.07 3.92 6.78
N ALA A 167 -8.18 3.58 5.51
CA ALA A 167 -8.58 4.51 4.45
C ALA A 167 -9.97 5.13 4.72
N LEU A 168 -10.97 4.31 5.03
CA LEU A 168 -12.33 4.78 5.30
C LEU A 168 -12.44 5.61 6.58
N THR A 169 -11.68 5.27 7.63
CA THR A 169 -11.60 6.08 8.85
C THR A 169 -11.03 7.48 8.56
N ARG A 170 -10.01 7.57 7.72
CA ARG A 170 -9.43 8.87 7.30
C ARG A 170 -10.39 9.68 6.45
N TRP A 171 -11.14 9.04 5.56
CA TRP A 171 -12.21 9.70 4.80
C TRP A 171 -13.30 10.25 5.69
N ARG A 172 -13.72 9.50 6.71
CA ARG A 172 -14.69 9.99 7.71
C ARG A 172 -14.23 11.27 8.39
N ASN A 173 -12.94 11.36 8.72
CA ASN A 173 -12.33 12.49 9.42
C ASN A 173 -11.94 13.64 8.47
N ALA A 174 -12.08 13.46 7.15
CA ALA A 174 -11.89 14.53 6.17
C ALA A 174 -13.03 15.57 6.25
N PRO A 175 -12.88 16.79 5.68
CA PRO A 175 -13.92 17.83 5.79
C PRO A 175 -15.32 17.38 5.38
N PRO A 176 -16.39 18.02 5.88
CA PRO A 176 -17.73 17.46 6.19
C PRO A 176 -18.68 17.25 5.01
N ASP A 177 -18.20 16.80 3.86
CA ASP A 177 -19.02 16.69 2.64
C ASP A 177 -19.63 15.30 2.40
N LEU A 178 -19.40 14.35 3.32
CA LEU A 178 -19.96 13.00 3.20
C LEU A 178 -21.36 12.96 3.79
N ASP A 179 -22.34 12.59 2.97
CA ASP A 179 -23.70 12.40 3.46
C ASP A 179 -23.85 11.18 4.37
N GLN A 180 -24.94 11.16 5.13
CA GLN A 180 -25.20 10.11 6.13
C GLN A 180 -25.32 8.71 5.51
N THR A 181 -25.84 8.60 4.28
CA THR A 181 -25.99 7.32 3.58
C THR A 181 -24.62 6.70 3.27
N LEU A 182 -23.70 7.52 2.76
CA LEU A 182 -22.32 7.06 2.50
C LEU A 182 -21.60 6.72 3.80
N GLN A 183 -21.74 7.55 4.83
CA GLN A 183 -21.12 7.27 6.14
C GLN A 183 -21.63 5.95 6.75
N ALA A 184 -22.93 5.67 6.65
CA ALA A 184 -23.52 4.42 7.11
C ALA A 184 -23.01 3.21 6.30
N ALA A 185 -22.88 3.33 4.98
CA ALA A 185 -22.34 2.29 4.12
C ALA A 185 -20.84 2.01 4.40
N MET A 186 -20.07 3.07 4.68
CA MET A 186 -18.67 2.96 5.10
C MET A 186 -18.56 2.24 6.45
N LEU A 187 -19.39 2.58 7.42
CA LEU A 187 -19.38 1.95 8.74
C LEU A 187 -19.73 0.46 8.66
N ASP A 188 -20.74 0.09 7.85
CA ASP A 188 -21.09 -1.31 7.60
C ASP A 188 -19.91 -2.10 6.98
N LEU A 189 -19.19 -1.48 6.04
CA LEU A 189 -18.03 -2.09 5.43
C LEU A 189 -16.86 -2.25 6.43
N VAL A 190 -16.58 -1.20 7.19
CA VAL A 190 -15.56 -1.19 8.25
C VAL A 190 -15.83 -2.24 9.31
N ALA A 191 -17.10 -2.38 9.75
CA ALA A 191 -17.44 -3.38 10.75
C ALA A 191 -17.15 -4.82 10.28
N GLY A 192 -17.46 -5.16 9.03
CA GLY A 192 -17.13 -6.46 8.46
C GLY A 192 -15.63 -6.69 8.28
N ASP A 193 -14.89 -5.66 7.89
CA ASP A 193 -13.43 -5.73 7.78
C ASP A 193 -12.74 -5.90 9.13
N LEU A 194 -13.28 -5.27 10.17
CA LEU A 194 -12.79 -5.43 11.54
C LEU A 194 -13.09 -6.81 12.11
N ASP A 195 -14.28 -7.38 11.84
CA ASP A 195 -14.60 -8.75 12.22
C ASP A 195 -13.59 -9.74 11.60
N PHE A 196 -13.30 -9.57 10.29
CA PHE A 196 -12.29 -10.36 9.60
C PHE A 196 -10.90 -10.15 10.21
N THR A 197 -10.46 -8.90 10.36
CA THR A 197 -9.14 -8.55 10.90
C THR A 197 -8.96 -9.11 12.31
N CYS A 198 -9.98 -9.00 13.16
CA CYS A 198 -9.98 -9.56 14.51
C CYS A 198 -9.80 -11.09 14.49
N SER A 199 -10.48 -11.78 13.58
CA SER A 199 -10.40 -13.25 13.46
C SER A 199 -9.05 -13.72 12.89
N ARG A 200 -8.29 -12.86 12.19
CA ARG A 200 -7.04 -13.18 11.49
C ARG A 200 -5.78 -12.55 12.09
N ALA A 201 -5.92 -11.81 13.19
CA ALA A 201 -4.82 -11.00 13.76
C ALA A 201 -3.58 -11.80 14.16
N GLU A 202 -3.74 -13.09 14.48
CA GLU A 202 -2.63 -13.97 14.86
C GLU A 202 -2.30 -15.03 13.79
N GLU A 203 -2.89 -14.93 12.61
CA GLU A 203 -2.70 -15.90 11.55
C GLU A 203 -1.59 -15.46 10.58
N ARG A 204 -0.92 -16.46 10.02
CA ARG A 204 0.06 -16.26 8.94
C ARG A 204 -0.65 -15.88 7.65
N SER A 205 0.00 -15.03 6.85
CA SER A 205 -0.46 -14.67 5.51
C SER A 205 0.72 -14.48 4.57
N PHE A 206 0.43 -14.28 3.28
CA PHE A 206 1.47 -13.79 2.38
C PHE A 206 1.78 -12.33 2.66
N ASP A 207 3.02 -11.95 2.38
CA ASP A 207 3.53 -10.58 2.50
C ASP A 207 2.96 -9.65 1.42
N ILE A 208 3.25 -8.35 1.54
CA ILE A 208 2.76 -7.33 0.59
C ILE A 208 3.32 -7.52 -0.83
N TRP A 209 4.43 -8.26 -0.97
CA TRP A 209 5.04 -8.59 -2.27
C TRP A 209 4.53 -9.93 -2.84
N GLU A 210 3.70 -10.65 -2.08
CA GLU A 210 3.05 -11.90 -2.51
C GLU A 210 4.04 -13.05 -2.75
N GLU A 211 5.15 -13.05 -1.99
CA GLU A 211 6.26 -13.98 -2.18
C GLU A 211 6.43 -15.00 -1.04
N GLU A 212 6.12 -14.61 0.20
CA GLU A 212 6.43 -15.43 1.38
C GLU A 212 5.24 -15.57 2.32
N PHE A 213 5.03 -16.79 2.80
CA PHE A 213 3.98 -17.09 3.79
C PHE A 213 4.55 -17.11 5.21
N GLY A 214 4.07 -16.22 6.06
CA GLY A 214 4.59 -16.05 7.42
C GLY A 214 3.90 -14.97 8.21
N TYR A 215 4.60 -14.46 9.22
CA TYR A 215 4.22 -13.25 9.96
C TYR A 215 5.01 -12.07 9.43
N HIS A 216 4.33 -10.97 9.12
CA HIS A 216 4.92 -9.80 8.47
C HIS A 216 4.64 -8.54 9.26
N TYR A 217 5.69 -7.77 9.57
CA TYR A 217 5.60 -6.51 10.29
C TYR A 217 4.54 -5.57 9.70
N TYR A 218 4.54 -5.44 8.37
CA TYR A 218 3.57 -4.61 7.67
C TYR A 218 2.12 -5.02 7.98
N THR A 219 1.79 -6.29 7.76
CA THR A 219 0.43 -6.82 7.95
C THR A 219 -0.02 -6.68 9.40
N GLU A 220 0.84 -7.06 10.37
CA GLU A 220 0.50 -6.96 11.80
C GLU A 220 0.33 -5.50 12.24
N LEU A 221 1.14 -4.57 11.71
CA LEU A 221 0.98 -3.15 12.03
C LEU A 221 -0.32 -2.58 11.45
N MET A 222 -0.69 -2.96 10.22
CA MET A 222 -1.98 -2.56 9.63
C MET A 222 -3.16 -3.10 10.43
N GLN A 223 -3.10 -4.37 10.84
CA GLN A 223 -4.14 -5.01 11.66
C GLN A 223 -4.27 -4.31 13.02
N ALA A 224 -3.16 -4.04 13.72
CA ALA A 224 -3.17 -3.35 15.00
C ALA A 224 -3.81 -1.95 14.92
N GLU A 225 -3.42 -1.17 13.91
CA GLU A 225 -3.98 0.18 13.71
C GLU A 225 -5.45 0.15 13.28
N ALA A 226 -5.83 -0.76 12.40
CA ALA A 226 -7.21 -0.91 11.96
C ALA A 226 -8.12 -1.26 13.14
N LEU A 227 -7.71 -2.22 13.98
CA LEU A 227 -8.47 -2.61 15.17
C LEU A 227 -8.58 -1.46 16.18
N ALA A 228 -7.51 -0.69 16.41
CA ALA A 228 -7.52 0.45 17.33
C ALA A 228 -8.45 1.57 16.82
N ARG A 229 -8.25 2.04 15.59
CA ARG A 229 -9.03 3.15 15.02
C ARG A 229 -10.47 2.77 14.69
N GLY A 230 -10.68 1.53 14.25
CA GLY A 230 -12.02 1.01 14.03
C GLY A 230 -12.80 0.89 15.33
N ALA A 231 -12.15 0.48 16.42
CA ALA A 231 -12.77 0.46 17.76
C ALA A 231 -13.19 1.87 18.21
N GLU A 232 -12.38 2.90 17.97
CA GLU A 232 -12.73 4.29 18.25
C GLU A 232 -14.01 4.67 17.48
N TRP A 233 -14.09 4.39 16.19
CA TRP A 233 -15.26 4.69 15.38
C TRP A 233 -16.52 3.98 15.86
N LEU A 234 -16.44 2.67 16.16
CA LEU A 234 -17.60 1.94 16.66
C LEU A 234 -18.07 2.42 18.04
N GLU A 235 -17.15 2.80 18.92
CA GLU A 235 -17.49 3.36 20.23
C GLU A 235 -18.28 4.69 20.11
N GLU A 236 -17.84 5.58 19.20
CA GLU A 236 -18.53 6.84 18.92
C GLU A 236 -19.93 6.62 18.30
N THR A 237 -20.17 5.50 17.63
CA THR A 237 -21.48 5.14 17.08
C THR A 237 -22.32 4.29 18.01
N GLY A 238 -21.83 4.00 19.24
CA GLY A 238 -22.58 3.33 20.32
C GLY A 238 -22.37 1.82 20.39
N ASP A 239 -21.53 1.20 19.55
CA ASP A 239 -21.19 -0.23 19.60
C ASP A 239 -19.99 -0.51 20.52
N ALA A 240 -20.13 -0.15 21.78
CA ALA A 240 -19.08 -0.36 22.78
C ALA A 240 -18.70 -1.84 23.01
N PRO A 241 -19.58 -2.85 22.89
CA PRO A 241 -19.18 -4.24 22.98
C PRO A 241 -18.19 -4.67 21.91
N ARG A 242 -18.45 -4.34 20.62
CA ARG A 242 -17.52 -4.64 19.52
C ARG A 242 -16.24 -3.84 19.65
N ALA A 243 -16.29 -2.56 20.00
CA ALA A 243 -15.12 -1.72 20.22
C ALA A 243 -14.17 -2.33 21.26
N ARG A 244 -14.69 -2.89 22.38
CA ARG A 244 -13.88 -3.59 23.37
C ARG A 244 -13.24 -4.87 22.82
N ALA A 245 -13.99 -5.66 22.05
CA ALA A 245 -13.48 -6.88 21.43
C ALA A 245 -12.29 -6.59 20.47
N TYR A 246 -12.39 -5.54 19.65
CA TYR A 246 -11.33 -5.16 18.72
C TYR A 246 -10.09 -4.62 19.45
N ARG A 247 -10.24 -3.83 20.52
CA ARG A 247 -9.11 -3.43 21.34
C ARG A 247 -8.40 -4.63 21.96
N ALA A 248 -9.17 -5.58 22.51
CA ALA A 248 -8.61 -6.81 23.08
C ALA A 248 -7.87 -7.66 22.03
N ALA A 249 -8.30 -7.64 20.78
CA ALA A 249 -7.60 -8.32 19.67
C ALA A 249 -6.33 -7.55 19.22
N ALA A 250 -6.28 -6.23 19.41
CA ALA A 250 -5.09 -5.43 19.11
C ALA A 250 -3.98 -5.57 20.17
N ASP A 251 -4.34 -5.82 21.43
CA ASP A 251 -3.41 -5.87 22.56
C ASP A 251 -2.23 -6.85 22.35
N PRO A 252 -2.41 -8.10 21.89
CA PRO A 252 -1.31 -9.04 21.67
C PRO A 252 -0.40 -8.65 20.48
N LEU A 253 -0.86 -7.79 19.56
CA LEU A 253 -0.05 -7.36 18.42
C LEU A 253 1.06 -6.38 18.81
N ALA A 254 0.87 -5.58 19.87
CA ALA A 254 1.88 -4.59 20.29
C ALA A 254 3.23 -5.24 20.67
N PRO A 255 3.32 -6.24 21.58
CA PRO A 255 4.58 -6.90 21.88
C PRO A 255 5.14 -7.70 20.69
N ARG A 256 4.30 -8.20 19.78
CA ARG A 256 4.75 -8.87 18.55
C ARG A 256 5.42 -7.88 17.60
N LEU A 257 4.86 -6.69 17.43
CA LEU A 257 5.46 -5.62 16.62
C LEU A 257 6.83 -5.18 17.19
N ASP A 258 6.96 -5.07 18.50
CA ASP A 258 8.25 -4.77 19.12
C ASP A 258 9.29 -5.89 18.94
N ALA A 259 8.85 -7.16 18.86
CA ALA A 259 9.72 -8.31 18.65
C ALA A 259 10.36 -8.37 17.24
N TYR A 260 9.86 -7.60 16.27
CA TYR A 260 10.53 -7.45 14.97
C TYR A 260 11.83 -6.63 15.05
N TRP A 261 12.02 -5.84 16.11
CA TRP A 261 13.28 -5.11 16.29
C TRP A 261 14.45 -6.05 16.58
N SER A 262 15.50 -5.94 15.79
CA SER A 262 16.76 -6.64 16.02
C SER A 262 17.84 -5.66 16.43
N ALA A 263 18.18 -5.66 17.71
CA ALA A 263 19.27 -4.81 18.22
C ALA A 263 20.64 -5.22 17.62
N ALA A 264 20.81 -6.49 17.26
CA ALA A 264 22.04 -6.98 16.64
C ALA A 264 22.19 -6.47 15.20
N ASP A 265 21.07 -6.39 14.45
CA ASP A 265 21.06 -5.95 13.05
C ASP A 265 20.89 -4.42 12.94
N GLY A 266 20.33 -3.77 13.96
CA GLY A 266 20.08 -2.33 14.02
C GLY A 266 18.90 -1.87 13.16
N TYR A 267 17.94 -2.76 12.89
CA TYR A 267 16.73 -2.43 12.13
C TYR A 267 15.52 -3.33 12.52
N PHE A 268 14.31 -2.91 12.16
CA PHE A 268 13.14 -3.75 12.24
C PHE A 268 13.18 -4.79 11.11
N ARG A 269 13.12 -6.07 11.48
CA ARG A 269 12.93 -7.15 10.52
C ARG A 269 11.55 -7.06 9.91
N SER A 270 11.44 -7.33 8.60
CA SER A 270 10.15 -7.28 7.90
C SER A 270 9.24 -8.47 8.24
N ARG A 271 9.81 -9.57 8.76
CA ARG A 271 9.14 -10.86 8.86
C ARG A 271 9.70 -11.75 9.96
N THR A 272 8.87 -12.71 10.40
CA THR A 272 9.25 -13.81 11.29
C THR A 272 8.44 -15.06 10.93
N GLY A 273 8.95 -16.25 11.31
CA GLY A 273 8.20 -17.50 11.12
C GLY A 273 7.80 -17.79 9.67
N VAL A 274 8.66 -17.44 8.70
CA VAL A 274 8.42 -17.70 7.27
C VAL A 274 8.89 -19.09 6.88
N ASP A 275 8.19 -19.69 5.92
CA ASP A 275 8.57 -20.99 5.34
C ASP A 275 9.52 -20.76 4.15
N GLY A 276 10.82 -20.95 4.38
CA GLY A 276 11.85 -20.69 3.38
C GLY A 276 12.25 -19.22 3.27
N GLY A 277 12.78 -18.85 2.11
CA GLY A 277 13.25 -17.48 1.85
C GLY A 277 14.68 -17.21 2.32
N GLY A 278 15.36 -16.30 1.63
CA GLY A 278 16.73 -15.88 1.94
C GLY A 278 16.76 -14.81 3.03
N PRO A 279 17.90 -14.63 3.73
CA PRO A 279 18.03 -13.59 4.77
C PRO A 279 17.94 -12.18 4.20
N GLU A 280 18.11 -12.00 2.91
CA GLU A 280 18.13 -10.71 2.21
C GLU A 280 16.82 -9.92 2.40
N LYS A 281 15.68 -10.62 2.44
CA LYS A 281 14.36 -10.02 2.57
C LYS A 281 14.01 -9.61 4.01
N THR A 282 14.91 -9.86 4.97
CA THR A 282 14.70 -9.45 6.37
C THR A 282 14.74 -7.93 6.55
N LEU A 283 15.58 -7.24 5.75
CA LEU A 283 15.60 -5.78 5.64
C LEU A 283 14.83 -5.37 4.40
N ASP A 284 13.67 -4.78 4.58
CA ASP A 284 12.69 -4.55 3.51
C ASP A 284 11.99 -3.20 3.72
N ILE A 285 11.76 -2.47 2.63
CA ILE A 285 11.07 -1.17 2.62
C ILE A 285 9.62 -1.28 3.12
N SER A 286 9.03 -2.48 3.13
CA SER A 286 7.69 -2.72 3.67
C SER A 286 7.55 -2.28 5.13
N VAL A 287 8.64 -2.29 5.92
CA VAL A 287 8.67 -1.74 7.28
C VAL A 287 8.34 -0.24 7.26
N ILE A 288 8.98 0.51 6.38
CA ILE A 288 8.75 1.96 6.24
C ILE A 288 7.36 2.25 5.67
N LEU A 289 6.91 1.47 4.68
CA LEU A 289 5.53 1.54 4.18
C LEU A 289 4.52 1.30 5.31
N GLY A 290 4.78 0.32 6.19
CA GLY A 290 3.95 0.06 7.36
C GLY A 290 3.87 1.27 8.29
N VAL A 291 5.00 1.88 8.64
CA VAL A 291 5.05 3.10 9.46
C VAL A 291 4.23 4.24 8.84
N LEU A 292 4.34 4.41 7.51
CA LEU A 292 3.61 5.45 6.78
C LEU A 292 2.11 5.17 6.73
N HIS A 293 1.71 3.94 6.41
CA HIS A 293 0.30 3.60 6.28
C HIS A 293 -0.42 3.49 7.64
N ALA A 294 0.31 3.22 8.73
CA ALA A 294 -0.22 3.29 10.09
C ALA A 294 -0.56 4.72 10.51
N GLU A 295 0.20 5.71 10.06
CA GLU A 295 0.03 7.13 10.42
C GLU A 295 -0.03 7.40 11.94
N ARG A 296 0.79 6.68 12.72
CA ARG A 296 0.91 7.00 14.15
C ARG A 296 1.53 8.38 14.34
N ALA A 297 0.85 9.23 15.08
CA ALA A 297 1.32 10.60 15.32
C ALA A 297 2.63 10.66 16.12
N LYS A 298 2.85 9.68 17.03
CA LYS A 298 4.01 9.60 17.93
C LYS A 298 4.16 8.19 18.52
N GLY A 299 5.29 7.96 19.20
CA GLY A 299 5.55 6.72 19.92
C GLY A 299 6.11 5.62 19.02
N ALA A 300 6.04 4.38 19.49
CA ALA A 300 6.54 3.21 18.77
C ALA A 300 5.88 3.06 17.40
N HIS A 301 6.66 2.63 16.41
CA HIS A 301 6.22 2.41 15.03
C HIS A 301 5.69 3.67 14.31
N SER A 302 6.08 4.86 14.76
CA SER A 302 5.84 6.14 14.09
C SER A 302 7.12 6.66 13.42
N VAL A 303 7.02 7.76 12.66
CA VAL A 303 8.21 8.43 12.11
C VAL A 303 9.14 9.01 13.17
N LEU A 304 8.65 9.16 14.40
CA LEU A 304 9.44 9.58 15.58
C LEU A 304 10.09 8.38 16.32
N ASP A 305 9.77 7.13 15.97
CA ASP A 305 10.41 5.95 16.56
C ASP A 305 11.87 5.87 16.12
N PRO A 306 12.86 5.93 17.04
CA PRO A 306 14.28 5.83 16.71
C PRO A 306 14.63 4.56 15.93
N ARG A 307 13.89 3.48 16.16
CA ARG A 307 14.08 2.19 15.46
C ARG A 307 13.60 2.25 13.99
N ALA A 308 12.50 2.95 13.72
CA ALA A 308 12.03 3.18 12.36
C ALA A 308 13.00 4.08 11.58
N GLN A 309 13.54 5.12 12.25
CA GLN A 309 14.57 6.00 11.70
C GLN A 309 15.87 5.23 11.39
N ALA A 310 16.30 4.35 12.28
CA ALA A 310 17.45 3.47 12.07
C ALA A 310 17.22 2.54 10.87
N THR A 311 16.04 1.93 10.78
CA THR A 311 15.67 1.05 9.66
C THR A 311 15.73 1.78 8.32
N LEU A 312 15.18 3.00 8.24
CA LEU A 312 15.28 3.81 7.01
C LEU A 312 16.74 4.08 6.62
N THR A 313 17.58 4.43 7.62
CA THR A 313 19.01 4.68 7.37
C THR A 313 19.72 3.47 6.76
N VAL A 314 19.48 2.27 7.31
CA VAL A 314 20.11 1.05 6.80
C VAL A 314 19.59 0.70 5.41
N LEU A 315 18.32 0.95 5.11
CA LEU A 315 17.74 0.80 3.77
C LEU A 315 18.36 1.79 2.76
N GLU A 316 18.56 3.04 3.15
CA GLU A 316 19.22 4.04 2.29
C GLU A 316 20.65 3.60 1.93
N ASP A 317 21.43 3.12 2.90
CA ASP A 317 22.78 2.62 2.67
C ASP A 317 22.78 1.37 1.77
N LEU A 318 21.84 0.43 2.02
CA LEU A 318 21.69 -0.76 1.21
C LEU A 318 21.51 -0.40 -0.27
N PHE A 319 20.52 0.45 -0.59
CA PHE A 319 20.20 0.75 -1.97
C PHE A 319 21.19 1.72 -2.62
N ASP A 320 21.87 2.54 -1.82
CA ASP A 320 22.97 3.35 -2.31
C ASP A 320 24.13 2.50 -2.86
N ALA A 321 24.38 1.36 -2.19
CA ALA A 321 25.38 0.38 -2.63
C ALA A 321 24.85 -0.56 -3.72
N GLU A 322 23.56 -0.95 -3.68
CA GLU A 322 22.98 -1.99 -4.53
C GLU A 322 22.81 -1.54 -5.98
N TYR A 323 22.39 -0.27 -6.22
CA TYR A 323 22.01 0.17 -7.55
C TYR A 323 23.10 1.01 -8.25
N PRO A 324 23.58 0.60 -9.45
CA PRO A 324 24.58 1.34 -10.20
C PRO A 324 24.20 2.82 -10.43
N LEU A 325 22.92 3.11 -10.68
CA LEU A 325 22.44 4.48 -10.89
C LEU A 325 22.63 5.41 -9.68
N ASN A 326 22.79 4.84 -8.47
CA ASN A 326 23.05 5.62 -7.26
C ASN A 326 24.52 6.00 -7.09
N HIS A 327 25.47 5.25 -7.69
CA HIS A 327 26.90 5.44 -7.45
C HIS A 327 27.44 6.80 -7.92
N GLN A 328 26.80 7.40 -8.92
CA GLN A 328 27.21 8.72 -9.47
C GLN A 328 26.06 9.73 -9.43
N ARG A 329 25.09 9.54 -8.52
CA ARG A 329 23.98 10.48 -8.42
C ARG A 329 24.46 11.87 -7.99
N PRO A 330 23.84 12.94 -8.46
CA PRO A 330 24.08 14.29 -7.95
C PRO A 330 23.86 14.38 -6.44
N PRO A 331 24.63 15.20 -5.71
CA PRO A 331 24.56 15.27 -4.25
C PRO A 331 23.23 15.81 -3.71
N ASP A 332 22.43 16.42 -4.56
CA ASP A 332 21.08 16.91 -4.24
C ASP A 332 19.98 15.86 -4.43
N ARG A 333 20.31 14.62 -4.81
CA ARG A 333 19.38 13.50 -4.93
C ARG A 333 19.61 12.47 -3.83
N GLY A 334 18.52 11.91 -3.30
CA GLY A 334 18.56 10.72 -2.43
C GLY A 334 18.78 9.44 -3.26
N PRO A 335 19.16 8.32 -2.63
CA PRO A 335 19.24 7.06 -3.34
C PRO A 335 17.88 6.64 -3.89
N ALA A 336 17.85 6.05 -5.07
CA ALA A 336 16.70 5.30 -5.55
C ALA A 336 16.55 4.04 -4.69
N MET A 337 15.33 3.76 -4.22
CA MET A 337 15.05 2.70 -3.25
C MET A 337 14.29 1.55 -3.90
N GLY A 338 14.55 0.33 -3.45
CA GLY A 338 13.86 -0.88 -3.90
C GLY A 338 13.09 -1.57 -2.76
N ARG A 339 12.71 -2.85 -2.98
CA ARG A 339 12.01 -3.66 -1.98
C ARG A 339 12.97 -4.16 -0.90
N TYR A 340 13.94 -4.98 -1.27
CA TYR A 340 14.95 -5.61 -0.41
C TYR A 340 16.20 -5.97 -1.25
N ALA A 341 17.27 -6.39 -0.58
CA ALA A 341 18.54 -6.76 -1.24
C ALA A 341 18.37 -7.96 -2.17
N LYS A 342 19.05 -7.94 -3.31
CA LYS A 342 19.04 -9.02 -4.31
C LYS A 342 17.65 -9.40 -4.81
N ASP A 343 16.71 -8.46 -4.78
CA ASP A 343 15.43 -8.64 -5.43
C ASP A 343 15.65 -9.05 -6.90
N ALA A 344 14.94 -10.08 -7.35
CA ALA A 344 15.05 -10.59 -8.71
C ALA A 344 13.84 -10.24 -9.60
N TYR A 345 12.78 -9.70 -9.00
CA TYR A 345 11.55 -9.40 -9.71
C TYR A 345 11.78 -8.33 -10.78
N TYR A 346 11.53 -8.67 -12.05
CA TYR A 346 11.79 -7.81 -13.22
C TYR A 346 13.21 -7.23 -13.27
N GLY A 347 14.21 -7.96 -12.76
CA GLY A 347 15.61 -7.57 -12.77
C GLY A 347 16.09 -6.90 -11.47
N GLY A 348 15.24 -6.83 -10.44
CA GLY A 348 15.61 -6.30 -9.12
C GLY A 348 15.96 -4.81 -9.17
N ASN A 349 15.02 -4.03 -9.59
CA ASN A 349 15.15 -2.60 -9.86
C ASN A 349 14.65 -1.73 -8.70
N PRO A 350 15.02 -0.44 -8.65
CA PRO A 350 14.35 0.51 -7.77
C PRO A 350 12.88 0.70 -8.15
N TRP A 351 12.07 0.94 -7.12
CA TRP A 351 10.62 1.15 -7.22
C TRP A 351 10.28 2.61 -6.96
N TYR A 352 9.34 3.16 -7.74
CA TYR A 352 8.84 4.51 -7.52
C TYR A 352 8.25 4.65 -6.12
N LEU A 353 7.36 3.72 -5.73
CA LEU A 353 6.71 3.78 -4.41
C LEU A 353 7.70 3.65 -3.25
N ALA A 354 8.78 2.86 -3.39
CA ALA A 354 9.79 2.71 -2.35
C ALA A 354 10.63 4.00 -2.19
N THR A 355 10.99 4.64 -3.28
CA THR A 355 11.71 5.93 -3.27
C THR A 355 10.82 7.04 -2.70
N LEU A 356 9.54 7.03 -3.04
CA LEU A 356 8.54 7.97 -2.51
C LEU A 356 8.24 7.73 -1.03
N ALA A 357 8.30 6.48 -0.55
CA ALA A 357 8.15 6.17 0.86
C ALA A 357 9.25 6.82 1.71
N ALA A 358 10.50 6.81 1.24
CA ALA A 358 11.58 7.53 1.92
C ALA A 358 11.31 9.05 1.94
N ALA A 359 10.85 9.65 0.83
CA ALA A 359 10.48 11.07 0.78
C ALA A 359 9.37 11.39 1.78
N GLU A 360 8.30 10.61 1.78
CA GLU A 360 7.13 10.82 2.63
C GLU A 360 7.47 10.67 4.12
N PHE A 361 8.34 9.72 4.47
CA PHE A 361 8.82 9.56 5.86
C PHE A 361 9.43 10.86 6.39
N TYR A 362 10.31 11.49 5.61
CA TYR A 362 10.92 12.75 6.00
C TYR A 362 9.94 13.92 6.06
N PHE A 363 8.95 13.98 5.16
CA PHE A 363 7.93 15.03 5.21
C PHE A 363 7.00 14.87 6.41
N ARG A 364 6.61 13.64 6.76
CA ARG A 364 5.84 13.37 7.97
C ARG A 364 6.66 13.64 9.23
N LEU A 365 7.94 13.32 9.23
CA LEU A 365 8.86 13.69 10.32
C LEU A 365 8.90 15.21 10.49
N ALA A 366 9.02 15.98 9.40
CA ALA A 366 9.01 17.43 9.45
C ALA A 366 7.74 17.98 10.12
N THR A 367 6.57 17.42 9.78
CA THR A 367 5.29 17.80 10.40
C THR A 367 5.24 17.38 11.87
N ALA A 368 5.74 16.19 12.21
CA ALA A 368 5.75 15.67 13.58
C ALA A 368 6.66 16.47 14.54
N LEU A 369 7.67 17.14 13.99
CA LEU A 369 8.58 18.01 14.76
C LEU A 369 7.97 19.39 15.11
N LEU A 370 6.77 19.69 14.65
CA LEU A 370 6.04 20.92 14.96
C LEU A 370 4.89 20.63 15.94
N PRO A 371 4.64 21.46 16.95
CA PRO A 371 5.32 22.71 17.33
C PRO A 371 6.46 22.54 18.34
N SER A 372 6.73 21.34 18.89
CA SER A 372 7.72 21.17 19.95
C SER A 372 8.17 19.72 20.17
N ALA A 373 7.85 18.79 19.25
CA ALA A 373 8.39 17.45 19.35
C ALA A 373 9.88 17.46 18.98
N GLU A 374 10.65 16.64 19.66
CA GLU A 374 12.08 16.45 19.41
C GLU A 374 12.34 15.02 18.92
N ILE A 375 13.36 14.86 18.08
CA ILE A 375 13.87 13.53 17.77
C ILE A 375 14.60 13.03 19.00
N ALA A 376 14.11 11.96 19.62
CA ALA A 376 14.79 11.34 20.75
C ALA A 376 16.20 10.93 20.33
N ALA A 377 17.20 11.40 21.09
CA ALA A 377 18.59 11.03 20.84
C ALA A 377 18.88 9.68 21.50
N THR A 378 18.95 8.63 20.67
CA THR A 378 19.24 7.29 21.11
C THR A 378 20.43 6.70 20.34
N HIS A 379 20.94 5.57 20.80
CA HIS A 379 22.00 4.85 20.08
C HIS A 379 21.50 4.35 18.71
N GLU A 380 20.26 3.91 18.65
CA GLU A 380 19.67 3.33 17.43
C GLU A 380 19.63 4.33 16.28
N ASN A 381 19.20 5.57 16.53
CA ASN A 381 19.03 6.57 15.50
C ASN A 381 20.21 7.55 15.34
N ALA A 382 21.34 7.30 15.96
CA ALA A 382 22.49 8.21 15.90
C ALA A 382 22.96 8.49 14.47
N ARG A 383 22.95 7.47 13.61
CA ARG A 383 23.29 7.60 12.18
C ARG A 383 22.25 8.39 11.40
N PHE A 384 20.96 8.15 11.65
CA PHE A 384 19.86 8.90 11.05
C PHE A 384 19.99 10.40 11.35
N ARG A 385 20.20 10.78 12.62
CA ARG A 385 20.37 12.17 13.02
C ARG A 385 21.61 12.81 12.37
N LYS A 386 22.69 12.05 12.25
CA LYS A 386 23.90 12.51 11.52
C LYS A 386 23.63 12.77 10.05
N GLN A 387 22.88 11.89 9.37
CA GLN A 387 22.50 12.06 7.97
C GLN A 387 21.53 13.22 7.79
N LEU A 388 20.60 13.42 8.71
CA LEU A 388 19.66 14.54 8.71
C LEU A 388 20.39 15.89 8.87
N GLY A 389 21.50 15.92 9.61
CA GLY A 389 22.35 17.08 9.85
C GLY A 389 21.84 18.05 10.91
N ALA A 390 20.53 18.22 11.02
CA ALA A 390 19.88 18.99 12.08
C ALA A 390 18.51 18.39 12.41
N ASP A 391 18.18 18.31 13.70
CA ASP A 391 16.87 17.84 14.18
C ASP A 391 15.82 18.96 13.97
N SER A 392 15.53 19.27 12.72
CA SER A 392 14.63 20.37 12.37
C SER A 392 13.68 20.01 11.22
N PRO A 393 12.48 20.60 11.22
CA PRO A 393 11.54 20.42 10.11
C PRO A 393 12.14 20.79 8.74
N ALA A 394 12.94 21.85 8.69
CA ALA A 394 13.59 22.30 7.45
C ALA A 394 14.59 21.27 6.91
N ALA A 395 15.40 20.65 7.78
CA ALA A 395 16.34 19.60 7.40
C ALA A 395 15.59 18.36 6.91
N ALA A 396 14.50 17.96 7.56
CA ALA A 396 13.66 16.84 7.13
C ALA A 396 13.02 17.12 5.76
N ILE A 397 12.46 18.31 5.52
CA ILE A 397 11.92 18.67 4.20
C ILE A 397 13.03 18.60 3.14
N ALA A 398 14.21 19.18 3.42
CA ALA A 398 15.33 19.17 2.48
C ALA A 398 15.74 17.72 2.11
N ARG A 399 15.77 16.83 3.10
CA ARG A 399 16.07 15.41 2.88
C ARG A 399 14.99 14.71 2.05
N GLY A 400 13.72 14.89 2.36
CA GLY A 400 12.60 14.37 1.57
C GLY A 400 12.63 14.88 0.12
N ASP A 401 12.95 16.15 -0.07
CA ASP A 401 13.10 16.75 -1.41
C ASP A 401 14.20 16.10 -2.25
N MET A 402 15.24 15.54 -1.64
CA MET A 402 16.27 14.78 -2.37
C MET A 402 15.68 13.53 -3.03
N PHE A 403 14.81 12.79 -2.34
CA PHE A 403 14.13 11.60 -2.89
C PHE A 403 13.10 11.99 -3.97
N MET A 404 12.37 13.08 -3.77
CA MET A 404 11.47 13.60 -4.82
C MET A 404 12.23 13.95 -6.10
N ARG A 405 13.42 14.56 -6.00
CA ARG A 405 14.27 14.84 -7.17
C ARG A 405 14.78 13.57 -7.84
N THR A 406 15.01 12.49 -7.10
CA THR A 406 15.34 11.17 -7.68
C THR A 406 14.17 10.64 -8.50
N VAL A 407 12.96 10.64 -7.95
CA VAL A 407 11.74 10.24 -8.68
C VAL A 407 11.57 11.07 -9.95
N GLN A 408 11.69 12.40 -9.86
CA GLN A 408 11.57 13.31 -11.00
C GLN A 408 12.62 13.02 -12.11
N ALA A 409 13.85 12.67 -11.73
CA ALA A 409 14.91 12.39 -12.68
C ALA A 409 14.64 11.15 -13.54
N PHE A 410 13.86 10.20 -13.03
CA PHE A 410 13.52 8.95 -13.71
C PHE A 410 12.05 8.90 -14.16
N THR A 411 11.29 9.99 -13.97
CA THR A 411 9.97 10.16 -14.54
C THR A 411 10.10 10.71 -15.96
N PRO A 412 9.51 10.09 -16.98
CA PRO A 412 9.56 10.61 -18.35
C PRO A 412 8.80 11.92 -18.46
N ALA A 413 9.05 12.67 -19.55
CA ALA A 413 8.42 13.97 -19.81
C ALA A 413 6.87 13.90 -19.87
N SER A 414 6.31 12.71 -20.17
CA SER A 414 4.87 12.44 -20.14
C SER A 414 4.29 12.46 -18.72
N GLY A 415 5.11 12.29 -17.68
CA GLY A 415 4.69 12.21 -16.28
C GLY A 415 4.26 10.80 -15.83
N ASP A 416 4.36 9.80 -16.69
CA ASP A 416 3.93 8.43 -16.38
C ASP A 416 4.81 7.80 -15.29
N LEU A 417 4.17 7.03 -14.41
CA LEU A 417 4.86 6.23 -13.40
C LEU A 417 4.56 4.74 -13.62
N SER A 418 5.64 3.96 -13.71
CA SER A 418 5.57 2.50 -13.68
C SER A 418 5.74 1.99 -12.25
N GLU A 419 5.80 0.69 -12.09
CA GLU A 419 6.19 0.04 -10.84
C GLU A 419 7.65 0.30 -10.53
N GLN A 420 8.53 0.05 -11.51
CA GLN A 420 9.98 0.10 -11.39
C GLN A 420 10.60 0.99 -12.47
N PHE A 421 11.87 1.36 -12.22
CA PHE A 421 12.75 1.92 -13.23
C PHE A 421 14.10 1.21 -13.18
N ASP A 422 14.68 0.95 -14.35
CA ASP A 422 15.88 0.13 -14.51
C ASP A 422 17.06 0.64 -13.66
N ARG A 423 17.68 -0.26 -12.92
CA ARG A 423 18.73 0.00 -11.93
C ARG A 423 20.02 0.60 -12.49
N THR A 424 20.15 0.63 -13.82
CA THR A 424 21.32 1.16 -14.53
C THR A 424 20.98 2.36 -15.37
N THR A 425 19.94 2.28 -16.18
CA THR A 425 19.55 3.31 -17.16
C THR A 425 18.48 4.27 -16.65
N GLY A 426 17.70 3.88 -15.65
CA GLY A 426 16.55 4.63 -15.16
C GLY A 426 15.32 4.54 -16.06
N ALA A 427 15.33 3.74 -17.13
CA ALA A 427 14.18 3.55 -18.00
C ALA A 427 13.05 2.80 -17.24
N GLN A 428 11.80 3.17 -17.50
CA GLN A 428 10.66 2.51 -16.87
C GLN A 428 10.54 1.04 -17.28
N THR A 429 10.31 0.17 -16.28
CA THR A 429 10.14 -1.27 -16.47
C THR A 429 9.03 -1.81 -15.57
N SER A 430 8.66 -3.08 -15.72
CA SER A 430 7.54 -3.74 -15.05
C SER A 430 6.19 -3.06 -15.34
N ALA A 431 5.20 -3.18 -14.45
CA ALA A 431 3.85 -2.67 -14.68
C ALA A 431 3.85 -1.15 -14.93
N LYS A 432 3.36 -0.75 -16.10
CA LYS A 432 3.20 0.66 -16.46
C LYS A 432 1.93 1.21 -15.81
N HIS A 433 1.93 2.52 -15.55
CA HIS A 433 0.79 3.21 -14.95
C HIS A 433 0.31 2.56 -13.65
N LEU A 434 1.22 2.16 -12.77
CA LEU A 434 0.86 1.54 -11.49
C LEU A 434 0.11 2.56 -10.62
N ALA A 435 -1.12 2.25 -10.25
CA ALA A 435 -1.97 3.13 -9.46
C ALA A 435 -1.37 3.43 -8.07
N TRP A 436 -0.68 2.45 -7.46
CA TRP A 436 0.03 2.64 -6.20
C TRP A 436 1.23 3.60 -6.33
N SER A 437 1.96 3.60 -7.45
CA SER A 437 3.05 4.57 -7.67
C SER A 437 2.51 6.00 -7.73
N TYR A 438 1.38 6.22 -8.39
CA TYR A 438 0.71 7.52 -8.39
C TYR A 438 0.17 7.90 -7.02
N ALA A 439 -0.45 6.97 -6.30
CA ALA A 439 -0.93 7.18 -4.94
C ALA A 439 0.22 7.62 -4.01
N ALA A 440 1.36 6.92 -4.04
CA ALA A 440 2.54 7.28 -3.27
C ALA A 440 3.09 8.66 -3.62
N PHE A 441 3.07 9.05 -4.92
CA PHE A 441 3.49 10.40 -5.32
C PHE A 441 2.58 11.49 -4.74
N ILE A 442 1.26 11.28 -4.81
CA ILE A 442 0.25 12.23 -4.31
C ILE A 442 0.37 12.38 -2.79
N THR A 443 0.51 11.28 -2.05
CA THR A 443 0.62 11.33 -0.57
C THR A 443 1.93 11.98 -0.15
N ALA A 444 3.05 11.69 -0.77
CA ALA A 444 4.33 12.35 -0.52
C ALA A 444 4.24 13.87 -0.81
N ALA A 445 3.65 14.27 -1.94
CA ALA A 445 3.46 15.68 -2.29
C ALA A 445 2.54 16.41 -1.31
N ALA A 446 1.45 15.77 -0.86
CA ALA A 446 0.52 16.34 0.13
C ALA A 446 1.22 16.54 1.48
N ASN A 447 1.95 15.53 1.97
CA ASN A 447 2.71 15.62 3.22
C ASN A 447 3.81 16.69 3.15
N ARG A 448 4.46 16.85 1.98
CA ARG A 448 5.40 17.94 1.77
C ARG A 448 4.73 19.31 1.89
N ARG A 449 3.59 19.52 1.22
CA ARG A 449 2.84 20.77 1.30
C ARG A 449 2.42 21.08 2.73
N GLN A 450 1.93 20.06 3.46
CA GLN A 450 1.55 20.19 4.87
C GLN A 450 2.75 20.64 5.72
N ALA A 451 3.90 19.98 5.59
CA ALA A 451 5.12 20.34 6.32
C ALA A 451 5.59 21.77 6.01
N VAL A 452 5.58 22.17 4.74
CA VAL A 452 5.98 23.53 4.32
C VAL A 452 5.02 24.61 4.84
N ARG A 453 3.69 24.34 4.82
CA ARG A 453 2.69 25.27 5.37
C ARG A 453 2.89 25.43 6.87
N ALA A 454 3.11 24.32 7.59
CA ALA A 454 3.23 24.31 9.04
C ALA A 454 4.51 25.02 9.56
N ILE A 455 5.59 25.07 8.76
CA ILE A 455 6.78 25.87 9.11
C ILE A 455 6.52 27.39 8.95
N ARG A 456 5.59 27.78 8.05
CA ARG A 456 5.31 29.17 7.74
C ARG A 456 4.23 29.78 8.64
N ALA A 457 3.46 28.95 9.32
CA ALA A 457 2.41 29.34 10.28
C ALA A 457 3.00 29.66 11.66
#